data_af420f78f66aaa3e520a74b30d4985c3
#
_entry.id   af420f78f66aaa3e520a74b30d4985c3
#
_cell.length_a   1.000
_cell.length_b   1.000
_cell.length_c   1.000
_cell.angle_alpha   90.00
_cell.angle_beta   90.00
_cell.angle_gamma   90.00
#
_symmetry.space_group_name_H-M   'P 1'
#
loop_
_entity.id
_entity.type
_entity.pdbx_description
1 polymer ?
#
loop_
_entity_poly.entity_id
_entity_poly.type
_entity_poly.pdbx_seq_one_letter_code
_entity_poly.pdbx_strand_id
1 'polypeptide(L)'
;DAPLPVIERAIRSGGLAPTKAPRIRAVLRALRDRGISLDDRALRRIRHDRLYDLLVALPGVGPKTAACVLLFSLDRPYFPVDTHVHRVAIRLGLVPPKATAVQTQAQLQAALAAAEMYEVHMNLIRHGRHVCVALRPICSQCVLNDICPKIGVVRAR
;
A
#
# COMPACT_ATOMS: atom_id res chain seq x y z
N ASP A 1 22.82 -2.36 -15.96
CA ASP A 1 23.15 -2.91 -14.64
C ASP A 1 23.99 -1.90 -13.82
N ALA A 2 23.32 -0.92 -13.19
CA ALA A 2 24.01 0.05 -12.35
C ALA A 2 24.56 -0.63 -11.08
N PRO A 3 25.76 -0.23 -10.61
CA PRO A 3 26.30 -0.67 -9.31
C PRO A 3 25.38 -0.26 -8.16
N LEU A 4 25.31 -1.08 -7.09
CA LEU A 4 24.46 -0.79 -5.93
C LEU A 4 24.70 0.61 -5.34
N PRO A 5 25.94 1.09 -5.15
CA PRO A 5 26.17 2.42 -4.60
C PRO A 5 25.56 3.55 -5.43
N VAL A 6 25.47 3.36 -6.75
CA VAL A 6 24.84 4.34 -7.65
C VAL A 6 23.33 4.37 -7.43
N ILE A 7 22.70 3.21 -7.35
CA ILE A 7 21.26 3.10 -7.07
C ILE A 7 20.95 3.68 -5.68
N GLU A 8 21.72 3.31 -4.64
CA GLU A 8 21.55 3.83 -3.30
C GLU A 8 21.60 5.36 -3.24
N ARG A 9 22.58 5.95 -3.93
CA ARG A 9 22.73 7.41 -4.01
C ARG A 9 21.51 8.07 -4.67
N ALA A 10 21.04 7.49 -5.76
CA ALA A 10 19.89 8.00 -6.51
C ALA A 10 18.56 7.98 -5.71
N ILE A 11 18.38 6.99 -4.81
CA ILE A 11 17.14 6.85 -4.03
C ILE A 11 17.26 7.28 -2.57
N ARG A 12 18.34 7.92 -2.18
CA ARG A 12 18.66 8.27 -0.77
C ARG A 12 17.56 9.11 -0.12
N SER A 13 17.00 10.07 -0.85
CA SER A 13 15.91 10.94 -0.38
C SER A 13 14.64 10.18 0.01
N GLY A 14 14.40 9.00 -0.58
CA GLY A 14 13.24 8.15 -0.28
C GLY A 14 13.39 7.26 0.96
N GLY A 15 14.51 7.35 1.69
CA GLY A 15 14.82 6.55 2.87
C GLY A 15 15.04 5.06 2.59
N LEU A 16 15.72 4.37 3.50
CA LEU A 16 16.02 2.93 3.42
C LEU A 16 16.77 2.53 2.13
N ALA A 17 17.60 3.41 1.59
CA ALA A 17 18.32 3.19 0.33
C ALA A 17 19.16 1.90 0.32
N PRO A 18 19.93 1.55 1.37
CA PRO A 18 20.71 0.30 1.38
C PRO A 18 19.85 -0.96 1.27
N THR A 19 18.65 -0.95 1.87
CA THR A 19 17.71 -2.07 1.80
C THR A 19 16.95 -2.11 0.46
N LYS A 20 16.60 -0.93 -0.10
CA LYS A 20 15.81 -0.83 -1.32
C LYS A 20 16.64 -1.08 -2.59
N ALA A 21 17.88 -0.62 -2.66
CA ALA A 21 18.70 -0.71 -3.86
C ALA A 21 18.93 -2.15 -4.36
N PRO A 22 19.27 -3.13 -3.50
CA PRO A 22 19.35 -4.52 -3.93
C PRO A 22 18.03 -5.07 -4.47
N ARG A 23 16.90 -4.71 -3.84
CA ARG A 23 15.56 -5.14 -4.27
C ARG A 23 15.19 -4.55 -5.62
N ILE A 24 15.43 -3.24 -5.83
CA ILE A 24 15.20 -2.58 -7.12
C ILE A 24 15.99 -3.28 -8.23
N ARG A 25 17.28 -3.54 -7.98
CA ARG A 25 18.12 -4.25 -8.96
C ARG A 25 17.60 -5.66 -9.24
N ALA A 26 17.18 -6.38 -8.24
CA ALA A 26 16.61 -7.73 -8.39
C ALA A 26 15.31 -7.72 -9.19
N VAL A 27 14.41 -6.77 -8.92
CA VAL A 27 13.16 -6.57 -9.68
C VAL A 27 13.45 -6.29 -11.15
N LEU A 28 14.34 -5.34 -11.44
CA LEU A 28 14.68 -4.96 -12.82
C LEU A 28 15.30 -6.12 -13.60
N ARG A 29 16.16 -6.91 -12.96
CA ARG A 29 16.71 -8.14 -13.56
C ARG A 29 15.61 -9.16 -13.83
N ALA A 30 14.75 -9.43 -12.85
CA ALA A 30 13.67 -10.39 -13.02
C ALA A 30 12.69 -9.99 -14.13
N LEU A 31 12.42 -8.70 -14.33
CA LEU A 31 11.59 -8.20 -15.44
C LEU A 31 12.29 -8.39 -16.78
N ARG A 32 13.57 -8.01 -16.89
CA ARG A 32 14.37 -8.21 -18.09
C ARG A 32 14.45 -9.69 -18.49
N ASP A 33 14.74 -10.56 -17.53
CA ASP A 33 14.92 -12.00 -17.78
C ASP A 33 13.60 -12.67 -18.21
N ARG A 34 12.46 -12.07 -17.88
CA ARG A 34 11.11 -12.47 -18.34
C ARG A 34 10.68 -11.78 -19.62
N GLY A 35 11.51 -10.92 -20.22
CA GLY A 35 11.16 -10.14 -21.41
C GLY A 35 10.03 -9.12 -21.18
N ILE A 36 9.81 -8.69 -19.94
CA ILE A 36 8.75 -7.74 -19.59
C ILE A 36 9.30 -6.33 -19.71
N SER A 37 8.71 -5.56 -20.63
CA SER A 37 9.01 -4.14 -20.77
C SER A 37 8.45 -3.33 -19.60
N LEU A 38 9.25 -2.35 -19.13
CA LEU A 38 8.81 -1.32 -18.17
C LEU A 38 8.06 -0.17 -18.85
N ASP A 39 7.81 -0.25 -20.15
CA ASP A 39 6.99 0.71 -20.85
C ASP A 39 5.56 0.69 -20.28
N ASP A 40 5.07 1.86 -19.88
CA ASP A 40 3.74 2.06 -19.33
C ASP A 40 2.63 1.48 -20.24
N ARG A 41 2.77 1.67 -21.56
CA ARG A 41 1.82 1.13 -22.54
C ARG A 41 1.82 -0.40 -22.57
N ALA A 42 2.97 -1.02 -22.41
CA ALA A 42 3.07 -2.49 -22.37
C ALA A 42 2.42 -3.03 -21.08
N LEU A 43 2.69 -2.42 -19.94
CA LEU A 43 2.10 -2.81 -18.66
C LEU A 43 0.58 -2.63 -18.64
N ARG A 44 0.07 -1.53 -19.23
CA ARG A 44 -1.38 -1.27 -19.33
C ARG A 44 -2.13 -2.27 -20.22
N ARG A 45 -1.47 -3.00 -21.11
CA ARG A 45 -2.08 -4.05 -21.94
C ARG A 45 -2.24 -5.38 -21.21
N ILE A 46 -1.52 -5.59 -20.10
CA ILE A 46 -1.64 -6.83 -19.31
C ILE A 46 -2.97 -6.79 -18.55
N ARG A 47 -3.70 -7.90 -18.51
CA ARG A 47 -4.92 -8.01 -17.72
C ARG A 47 -4.65 -7.69 -16.25
N HIS A 48 -5.64 -7.11 -15.58
CA HIS A 48 -5.54 -6.61 -14.21
C HIS A 48 -5.06 -7.68 -13.21
N ASP A 49 -5.73 -8.82 -13.19
CA ASP A 49 -5.40 -9.98 -12.35
C ASP A 49 -3.98 -10.51 -12.62
N ARG A 50 -3.67 -10.72 -13.89
CA ARG A 50 -2.36 -11.18 -14.34
C ARG A 50 -1.22 -10.22 -13.97
N LEU A 51 -1.49 -8.91 -14.03
CA LEU A 51 -0.49 -7.92 -13.67
C LEU A 51 -0.20 -7.92 -12.16
N TYR A 52 -1.24 -8.10 -11.33
CA TYR A 52 -1.05 -8.24 -9.89
C TYR A 52 -0.19 -9.46 -9.57
N ASP A 53 -0.54 -10.62 -10.11
CA ASP A 53 0.22 -11.87 -9.90
C ASP A 53 1.68 -11.75 -10.36
N LEU A 54 1.89 -11.10 -11.50
CA LEU A 54 3.23 -10.81 -12.00
C LEU A 54 4.02 -9.93 -11.03
N LEU A 55 3.40 -8.87 -10.49
CA LEU A 55 4.06 -7.96 -9.56
C LEU A 55 4.42 -8.66 -8.24
N VAL A 56 3.52 -9.44 -7.66
CA VAL A 56 3.81 -10.15 -6.39
C VAL A 56 4.81 -11.29 -6.55
N ALA A 57 4.97 -11.81 -7.77
CA ALA A 57 6.00 -12.80 -8.10
C ALA A 57 7.42 -12.20 -8.27
N LEU A 58 7.56 -10.87 -8.19
CA LEU A 58 8.86 -10.20 -8.26
C LEU A 58 9.55 -10.22 -6.88
N PRO A 59 10.88 -10.34 -6.84
CA PRO A 59 11.61 -10.43 -5.59
C PRO A 59 11.44 -9.16 -4.73
N GLY A 60 10.92 -9.34 -3.51
CA GLY A 60 10.72 -8.24 -2.55
C GLY A 60 9.51 -7.34 -2.85
N VAL A 61 8.64 -7.72 -3.79
CA VAL A 61 7.35 -7.08 -4.04
C VAL A 61 6.25 -7.86 -3.32
N GLY A 62 5.70 -7.28 -2.28
CA GLY A 62 4.55 -7.85 -1.57
C GLY A 62 3.21 -7.28 -2.05
N PRO A 63 2.08 -7.83 -1.53
CA PRO A 63 0.73 -7.40 -1.88
C PRO A 63 0.53 -5.89 -1.83
N LYS A 64 0.98 -5.23 -0.77
CA LYS A 64 0.89 -3.77 -0.61
C LYS A 64 1.63 -3.02 -1.72
N THR A 65 2.84 -3.45 -2.08
CA THR A 65 3.64 -2.78 -3.12
C THR A 65 3.01 -2.97 -4.50
N ALA A 66 2.53 -4.18 -4.81
CA ALA A 66 1.81 -4.48 -6.04
C ALA A 66 0.55 -3.62 -6.17
N ALA A 67 -0.25 -3.53 -5.11
CA ALA A 67 -1.45 -2.69 -5.07
C ALA A 67 -1.11 -1.20 -5.28
N CYS A 68 0.00 -0.70 -4.68
CA CYS A 68 0.45 0.67 -4.91
C CYS A 68 0.83 0.93 -6.37
N VAL A 69 1.53 0.01 -7.03
CA VAL A 69 1.87 0.15 -8.46
C VAL A 69 0.60 0.21 -9.30
N LEU A 70 -0.36 -0.67 -9.03
CA LEU A 70 -1.62 -0.69 -9.76
C LEU A 70 -2.39 0.62 -9.58
N LEU A 71 -2.57 1.07 -8.33
CA LEU A 71 -3.38 2.25 -8.03
C LEU A 71 -2.71 3.55 -8.48
N PHE A 72 -1.44 3.76 -8.13
CA PHE A 72 -0.78 5.06 -8.29
C PHE A 72 -0.07 5.24 -9.63
N SER A 73 0.44 4.15 -10.23
CA SER A 73 1.20 4.25 -11.48
C SER A 73 0.37 3.90 -12.71
N LEU A 74 -0.63 3.05 -12.56
CA LEU A 74 -1.38 2.51 -13.69
C LEU A 74 -2.87 2.85 -13.68
N ASP A 75 -3.35 3.62 -12.68
CA ASP A 75 -4.76 4.01 -12.47
C ASP A 75 -5.71 2.80 -12.47
N ARG A 76 -5.25 1.70 -11.88
CA ARG A 76 -6.05 0.47 -11.77
C ARG A 76 -6.63 0.35 -10.38
N PRO A 77 -7.92 0.05 -10.24
CA PRO A 77 -8.60 0.00 -8.95
C PRO A 77 -8.12 -1.20 -8.14
N TYR A 78 -7.07 -1.02 -7.37
CA TYR A 78 -6.53 -2.00 -6.44
C TYR A 78 -6.18 -1.31 -5.13
N PHE A 79 -6.79 -1.75 -4.02
CA PHE A 79 -6.73 -1.01 -2.75
C PHE A 79 -5.48 -1.38 -1.93
N PRO A 80 -4.46 -0.51 -1.78
CA PRO A 80 -3.29 -0.83 -0.97
C PRO A 80 -3.61 -0.74 0.52
N VAL A 81 -3.11 -1.69 1.30
CA VAL A 81 -3.23 -1.67 2.76
C VAL A 81 -1.85 -1.61 3.40
N ASP A 82 -1.53 -0.47 4.01
CA ASP A 82 -0.36 -0.30 4.85
C ASP A 82 -0.73 -0.38 6.33
N THR A 83 0.23 -0.18 7.21
CA THR A 83 0.02 -0.23 8.67
C THR A 83 -0.93 0.86 9.17
N HIS A 84 -1.02 2.01 8.49
CA HIS A 84 -1.96 3.08 8.85
C HIS A 84 -3.38 2.71 8.45
N VAL A 85 -3.57 2.33 7.19
CA VAL A 85 -4.86 1.88 6.65
C VAL A 85 -5.40 0.71 7.46
N HIS A 86 -4.59 -0.33 7.69
CA HIS A 86 -4.97 -1.51 8.45
C HIS A 86 -5.45 -1.15 9.87
N ARG A 87 -4.65 -0.35 10.60
CA ARG A 87 -5.01 0.10 11.95
C ARG A 87 -6.31 0.90 11.99
N VAL A 88 -6.46 1.84 11.07
CA VAL A 88 -7.67 2.69 11.00
C VAL A 88 -8.89 1.85 10.65
N ALA A 89 -8.79 0.94 9.68
CA ALA A 89 -9.87 0.05 9.29
C ALA A 89 -10.36 -0.83 10.45
N ILE A 90 -9.44 -1.40 11.24
CA ILE A 90 -9.80 -2.17 12.45
C ILE A 90 -10.51 -1.26 13.47
N ARG A 91 -9.94 -0.10 13.79
CA ARG A 91 -10.49 0.81 14.79
C ARG A 91 -11.87 1.35 14.45
N LEU A 92 -12.13 1.55 13.17
CA LEU A 92 -13.44 1.95 12.65
C LEU A 92 -14.44 0.80 12.52
N GLY A 93 -14.02 -0.44 12.76
CA GLY A 93 -14.89 -1.62 12.59
C GLY A 93 -15.19 -1.96 11.13
N LEU A 94 -14.41 -1.45 10.18
CA LEU A 94 -14.58 -1.78 8.76
C LEU A 94 -14.15 -3.21 8.44
N VAL A 95 -13.33 -3.78 9.30
CA VAL A 95 -12.85 -5.16 9.20
C VAL A 95 -12.78 -5.78 10.61
N PRO A 96 -12.84 -7.12 10.75
CA PRO A 96 -12.71 -7.77 12.04
C PRO A 96 -11.41 -7.43 12.76
N PRO A 97 -11.39 -7.38 14.12
CA PRO A 97 -10.21 -7.02 14.90
C PRO A 97 -8.97 -7.89 14.65
N LYS A 98 -9.15 -9.13 14.24
CA LYS A 98 -8.09 -10.09 13.94
C LYS A 98 -7.79 -10.22 12.45
N ALA A 99 -8.37 -9.39 11.60
CA ALA A 99 -8.12 -9.43 10.16
C ALA A 99 -6.64 -9.14 9.88
N THR A 100 -6.02 -9.92 9.01
CA THR A 100 -4.70 -9.64 8.47
C THR A 100 -4.75 -8.48 7.47
N ALA A 101 -3.60 -7.90 7.12
CA ALA A 101 -3.53 -6.85 6.10
C ALA A 101 -4.08 -7.33 4.73
N VAL A 102 -3.86 -8.61 4.39
CA VAL A 102 -4.38 -9.21 3.16
C VAL A 102 -5.91 -9.35 3.20
N GLN A 103 -6.47 -9.79 4.32
CA GLN A 103 -7.92 -9.86 4.51
C GLN A 103 -8.56 -8.47 4.51
N THR A 104 -7.89 -7.50 5.14
CA THR A 104 -8.31 -6.08 5.11
C THR A 104 -8.34 -5.54 3.69
N GLN A 105 -7.31 -5.84 2.89
CA GLN A 105 -7.27 -5.46 1.48
C GLN A 105 -8.44 -6.07 0.71
N ALA A 106 -8.68 -7.37 0.83
CA ALA A 106 -9.76 -8.05 0.13
C ALA A 106 -11.14 -7.47 0.48
N GLN A 107 -11.41 -7.20 1.77
CA GLN A 107 -12.67 -6.64 2.22
C GLN A 107 -12.89 -5.21 1.75
N LEU A 108 -11.89 -4.34 1.89
CA LEU A 108 -11.99 -2.95 1.43
C LEU A 108 -12.05 -2.87 -0.09
N GLN A 109 -11.33 -3.72 -0.80
CA GLN A 109 -11.39 -3.84 -2.26
C GLN A 109 -12.80 -4.19 -2.75
N ALA A 110 -13.50 -5.08 -2.05
CA ALA A 110 -14.85 -5.50 -2.39
C ALA A 110 -15.92 -4.47 -2.01
N ALA A 111 -15.67 -3.66 -0.99
CA ALA A 111 -16.63 -2.70 -0.45
C ALA A 111 -16.61 -1.33 -1.15
N LEU A 112 -15.49 -0.97 -1.80
CA LEU A 112 -15.30 0.35 -2.39
C LEU A 112 -15.55 0.34 -3.90
N ALA A 113 -16.19 1.39 -4.40
CA ALA A 113 -16.22 1.63 -5.83
C ALA A 113 -14.82 1.95 -6.38
N ALA A 114 -14.55 1.55 -7.60
CA ALA A 114 -13.24 1.73 -8.24
C ALA A 114 -12.76 3.19 -8.20
N ALA A 115 -13.65 4.14 -8.45
CA ALA A 115 -13.35 5.57 -8.46
C ALA A 115 -12.98 6.14 -7.08
N GLU A 116 -13.41 5.49 -5.99
CA GLU A 116 -13.19 5.96 -4.63
C GLU A 116 -11.87 5.46 -4.02
N MET A 117 -11.30 4.41 -4.57
CA MET A 117 -10.16 3.70 -3.96
C MET A 117 -8.96 4.61 -3.70
N TYR A 118 -8.62 5.48 -4.62
CA TYR A 118 -7.50 6.41 -4.47
C TYR A 118 -7.77 7.39 -3.32
N GLU A 119 -8.91 8.05 -3.33
CA GLU A 119 -9.25 9.06 -2.34
C GLU A 119 -9.39 8.46 -0.92
N VAL A 120 -10.10 7.34 -0.79
CA VAL A 120 -10.26 6.64 0.48
C VAL A 120 -8.91 6.18 1.02
N HIS A 121 -8.04 5.61 0.18
CA HIS A 121 -6.69 5.21 0.60
C HIS A 121 -5.89 6.40 1.14
N MET A 122 -5.86 7.52 0.41
CA MET A 122 -5.12 8.71 0.82
C MET A 122 -5.67 9.33 2.11
N ASN A 123 -7.00 9.35 2.28
CA ASN A 123 -7.64 9.85 3.48
C ASN A 123 -7.36 8.97 4.70
N LEU A 124 -7.43 7.65 4.55
CA LEU A 124 -7.09 6.72 5.64
C LEU A 124 -5.62 6.81 6.06
N ILE A 125 -4.68 6.96 5.12
CA ILE A 125 -3.27 7.20 5.45
C ILE A 125 -3.09 8.52 6.21
N ARG A 126 -3.65 9.61 5.68
CA ARG A 126 -3.56 10.94 6.30
C ARG A 126 -4.15 10.91 7.71
N HIS A 127 -5.34 10.35 7.87
CA HIS A 127 -6.00 10.19 9.16
C HIS A 127 -5.17 9.34 10.12
N GLY A 128 -4.64 8.23 9.66
CA GLY A 128 -3.79 7.34 10.46
C GLY A 128 -2.46 7.96 10.88
N ARG A 129 -1.92 8.89 10.10
CA ARG A 129 -0.67 9.59 10.44
C ARG A 129 -0.86 10.73 11.42
N HIS A 130 -1.96 11.46 11.32
CA HIS A 130 -2.13 12.72 12.05
C HIS A 130 -3.13 12.64 13.21
N VAL A 131 -4.17 11.84 13.11
CA VAL A 131 -5.25 11.77 14.10
C VAL A 131 -5.27 10.39 14.78
N CYS A 132 -5.52 9.34 14.00
CA CYS A 132 -5.65 7.98 14.51
C CYS A 132 -4.27 7.30 14.64
N VAL A 133 -3.33 7.95 15.34
CA VAL A 133 -1.95 7.47 15.54
C VAL A 133 -1.90 6.18 16.38
N ALA A 134 -0.78 5.44 16.31
CA ALA A 134 -0.69 4.09 16.86
C ALA A 134 -0.96 4.02 18.37
N LEU A 135 -0.17 4.75 19.16
CA LEU A 135 -0.16 4.59 20.61
C LEU A 135 -1.25 5.38 21.34
N ARG A 136 -1.47 6.64 20.97
CA ARG A 136 -2.40 7.56 21.65
C ARG A 136 -3.15 8.39 20.62
N PRO A 137 -4.18 7.82 19.95
CA PRO A 137 -4.97 8.54 18.96
C PRO A 137 -5.65 9.77 19.55
N ILE A 138 -5.80 10.81 18.74
CA ILE A 138 -6.40 12.09 19.15
C ILE A 138 -7.91 12.01 18.89
N CYS A 139 -8.60 11.18 19.66
CA CYS A 139 -10.04 10.93 19.46
C CYS A 139 -10.89 12.19 19.75
N SER A 140 -10.46 13.06 20.65
CA SER A 140 -11.15 14.33 20.96
C SER A 140 -11.23 15.30 19.76
N GLN A 141 -10.32 15.18 18.77
CA GLN A 141 -10.29 16.01 17.57
C GLN A 141 -10.66 15.22 16.31
N CYS A 142 -11.12 13.98 16.50
CA CYS A 142 -11.42 13.09 15.36
C CYS A 142 -12.83 13.37 14.84
N VAL A 143 -12.94 13.71 13.56
CA VAL A 143 -14.24 13.93 12.90
C VAL A 143 -15.12 12.67 12.84
N LEU A 144 -14.54 11.49 13.11
CA LEU A 144 -15.25 10.22 13.15
C LEU A 144 -15.53 9.75 14.58
N ASN A 145 -15.27 10.59 15.61
CA ASN A 145 -15.33 10.19 17.01
C ASN A 145 -16.68 9.60 17.42
N ASP A 146 -17.77 10.18 16.92
CA ASP A 146 -19.14 9.83 17.30
C ASP A 146 -19.62 8.51 16.70
N ILE A 147 -19.07 8.13 15.55
CA ILE A 147 -19.44 6.88 14.86
C ILE A 147 -18.38 5.77 15.01
N CYS A 148 -17.21 6.10 15.56
CA CYS A 148 -16.09 5.16 15.67
C CYS A 148 -16.23 4.24 16.89
N PRO A 149 -16.28 2.90 16.72
CA PRO A 149 -16.33 1.96 17.83
C PRO A 149 -15.01 1.86 18.60
N LYS A 150 -13.94 2.50 18.13
CA LYS A 150 -12.62 2.59 18.78
C LYS A 150 -12.00 1.22 19.11
N ILE A 151 -12.21 0.23 18.25
CA ILE A 151 -11.75 -1.14 18.48
C ILE A 151 -10.24 -1.16 18.75
N GLY A 152 -9.83 -1.75 19.89
CA GLY A 152 -8.42 -1.88 20.28
C GLY A 152 -7.75 -0.56 20.73
N VAL A 153 -8.50 0.51 20.97
CA VAL A 153 -7.98 1.75 21.56
C VAL A 153 -8.02 1.65 23.06
N VAL A 154 -6.85 1.50 23.70
CA VAL A 154 -6.72 1.43 25.17
C VAL A 154 -6.65 2.82 25.81
N ARG A 155 -5.94 3.77 25.16
CA ARG A 155 -5.80 5.15 25.64
C ARG A 155 -5.90 6.11 24.45
N ALA A 156 -6.73 7.15 24.58
CA ALA A 156 -6.87 8.23 23.61
C ALA A 156 -6.49 9.58 24.23
N ARG A 157 -6.34 10.60 23.37
CA ARG A 157 -6.21 12.02 23.73
C ARG A 157 -7.40 12.79 23.22
#